data_147b4c9c40cac26f369f6bb7ea562a87
#
_entry.id   147b4c9c40cac26f369f6bb7ea562a87
#
_cell.length_a   1.000
_cell.length_b   1.000
_cell.length_c   1.000
_cell.angle_alpha   90.00
_cell.angle_beta   90.00
_cell.angle_gamma   90.00
#
_symmetry.space_group_name_H-M   'P 1'
#
loop_
_entity.id
_entity.type
_entity.pdbx_description
1 polymer ?
#
loop_
_entity_poly.entity_id
_entity_poly.type
_entity_poly.pdbx_seq_one_letter_code
_entity_poly.pdbx_strand_id
1 'polypeptide(L)'
;MEKSNKSFSHALSGNDMMPDMPPIFDVMVSAAPEQFRGQAALACLAPLGALGCQLEAEYLDGDMQSPLFQSNVVAPQASGKGKFGRLVERLLSPMERTEEEMRQAVEAYLERREEYLEVCPKATRQEVAEAVGPMPLCFTRDLGSKVSTTALMELTSHAHGLALMMSNDEADSMVKSWVNRHTDISDMFRIGWDGGTYKQHMATMSATFSGKVRLRICSAICGTPNAFQRMFKDNECGAASRQLFIHLPDMMFERLPKWRKLSSAEEEALEARLQELSEVSLERVEGAWGPDWHVRERHVMDLDYVNARLEE
;
A
#
# COMPACT_ATOMS: atom_id res chain seq x y z
N MET A 1 -42.71 7.92 -16.34
CA MET A 1 -41.34 8.47 -16.33
C MET A 1 -40.38 7.33 -16.09
N GLU A 2 -39.97 6.65 -17.15
CA GLU A 2 -38.98 5.57 -17.12
C GLU A 2 -37.61 6.19 -16.97
N LYS A 3 -36.98 5.92 -15.83
CA LYS A 3 -35.55 6.26 -15.64
C LYS A 3 -34.70 5.24 -16.40
N SER A 4 -34.15 5.68 -17.49
CA SER A 4 -33.14 4.99 -18.28
C SER A 4 -31.96 4.56 -17.40
N ASN A 5 -31.94 3.28 -17.04
CA ASN A 5 -30.73 2.60 -16.57
C ASN A 5 -29.79 2.44 -17.76
N LYS A 6 -28.97 3.45 -18.03
CA LYS A 6 -27.80 3.25 -18.90
C LYS A 6 -26.80 2.43 -18.10
N SER A 7 -26.77 1.13 -18.36
CA SER A 7 -25.72 0.24 -17.88
C SER A 7 -24.38 0.72 -18.42
N PHE A 8 -23.46 1.01 -17.52
CA PHE A 8 -22.03 1.12 -17.83
C PHE A 8 -21.49 -0.29 -18.12
N SER A 9 -21.81 -0.86 -19.24
CA SER A 9 -21.27 -2.12 -19.74
C SER A 9 -20.32 -1.87 -20.89
N HIS A 10 -19.24 -1.15 -20.64
CA HIS A 10 -17.99 -1.38 -21.35
C HIS A 10 -17.03 -2.03 -20.37
N ALA A 11 -17.33 -3.28 -19.99
CA ALA A 11 -16.28 -4.18 -19.55
C ALA A 11 -15.33 -4.33 -20.74
N LEU A 12 -14.11 -3.88 -20.61
CA LEU A 12 -13.03 -4.26 -21.50
C LEU A 12 -13.04 -5.78 -21.54
N SER A 13 -13.38 -6.37 -22.67
CA SER A 13 -13.28 -7.82 -22.88
C SER A 13 -11.81 -8.15 -22.76
N GLY A 14 -11.47 -9.09 -21.86
CA GLY A 14 -10.13 -9.28 -21.30
C GLY A 14 -9.01 -9.64 -22.27
N ASN A 15 -9.20 -9.64 -23.59
CA ASN A 15 -8.20 -10.09 -24.53
C ASN A 15 -7.73 -9.05 -25.54
N ASP A 16 -8.43 -7.94 -25.72
CA ASP A 16 -8.14 -7.16 -26.93
C ASP A 16 -7.14 -6.01 -26.75
N MET A 17 -6.65 -5.71 -25.55
CA MET A 17 -5.72 -4.59 -25.35
C MET A 17 -4.92 -4.66 -24.02
N MET A 18 -4.32 -5.79 -23.69
CA MET A 18 -3.25 -5.74 -22.70
C MET A 18 -1.97 -5.29 -23.42
N PRO A 19 -1.40 -4.13 -23.11
CA PRO A 19 -0.09 -3.76 -23.63
C PRO A 19 0.96 -4.78 -23.17
N ASP A 20 2.10 -4.83 -23.85
CA ASP A 20 3.23 -5.61 -23.37
C ASP A 20 3.55 -5.19 -21.93
N MET A 21 3.33 -6.10 -21.01
CA MET A 21 3.43 -5.80 -19.58
C MET A 21 4.89 -5.92 -19.13
N PRO A 22 5.37 -5.06 -18.23
CA PRO A 22 6.67 -5.27 -17.61
C PRO A 22 6.79 -6.69 -17.03
N PRO A 23 7.97 -7.33 -17.07
CA PRO A 23 8.14 -8.74 -16.70
C PRO A 23 7.57 -9.12 -15.33
N ILE A 24 7.62 -8.21 -14.35
CA ILE A 24 7.03 -8.42 -13.02
C ILE A 24 5.50 -8.58 -13.10
N PHE A 25 4.83 -7.76 -13.90
CA PHE A 25 3.39 -7.87 -14.13
C PHE A 25 3.04 -9.12 -14.90
N ASP A 26 3.82 -9.46 -15.95
CA ASP A 26 3.55 -10.60 -16.79
C ASP A 26 3.52 -11.91 -15.99
N VAL A 27 4.49 -12.12 -15.10
CA VAL A 27 4.51 -13.29 -14.21
C VAL A 27 3.25 -13.35 -13.34
N MET A 28 2.87 -12.25 -12.68
CA MET A 28 1.72 -12.21 -11.79
C MET A 28 0.40 -12.34 -12.53
N VAL A 29 0.25 -11.62 -13.63
CA VAL A 29 -0.96 -11.63 -14.46
C VAL A 29 -1.14 -12.97 -15.13
N SER A 30 -0.05 -13.63 -15.58
CA SER A 30 -0.11 -14.96 -16.17
C SER A 30 -0.58 -16.06 -15.20
N ALA A 31 -0.46 -15.85 -13.91
CA ALA A 31 -1.02 -16.74 -12.89
C ALA A 31 -2.55 -16.64 -12.81
N ALA A 32 -3.12 -15.50 -13.19
CA ALA A 32 -4.57 -15.30 -13.20
C ALA A 32 -5.21 -16.01 -14.40
N PRO A 33 -6.46 -16.50 -14.26
CA PRO A 33 -7.24 -16.94 -15.40
C PRO A 33 -7.38 -15.81 -16.43
N GLU A 34 -7.41 -16.16 -17.71
CA GLU A 34 -7.45 -15.20 -18.82
C GLU A 34 -8.48 -14.10 -18.64
N GLN A 35 -9.69 -14.46 -18.23
CA GLN A 35 -10.79 -13.53 -17.95
C GLN A 35 -10.55 -12.58 -16.76
N PHE A 36 -9.55 -12.82 -15.93
CA PHE A 36 -9.20 -12.00 -14.75
C PHE A 36 -7.84 -11.31 -14.86
N ARG A 37 -7.12 -11.46 -15.98
CA ARG A 37 -5.78 -10.89 -16.14
C ARG A 37 -5.76 -9.37 -16.01
N GLY A 38 -6.69 -8.68 -16.69
CA GLY A 38 -6.80 -7.24 -16.60
C GLY A 38 -7.11 -6.75 -15.17
N GLN A 39 -8.02 -7.42 -14.51
CA GLN A 39 -8.35 -7.10 -13.11
C GLN A 39 -7.17 -7.40 -12.17
N ALA A 40 -6.42 -8.48 -12.41
CA ALA A 40 -5.22 -8.80 -11.64
C ALA A 40 -4.14 -7.71 -11.83
N ALA A 41 -3.89 -7.27 -13.06
CA ALA A 41 -2.95 -6.19 -13.35
C ALA A 41 -3.31 -4.91 -12.58
N LEU A 42 -4.57 -4.48 -12.64
CA LEU A 42 -5.03 -3.28 -11.94
C LEU A 42 -4.97 -3.42 -10.40
N ALA A 43 -5.23 -4.62 -9.87
CA ALA A 43 -5.12 -4.87 -8.43
C ALA A 43 -3.67 -4.82 -7.92
N CYS A 44 -2.68 -5.09 -8.78
CA CYS A 44 -1.27 -5.00 -8.44
C CYS A 44 -0.77 -3.56 -8.27
N LEU A 45 -1.43 -2.56 -8.85
CA LEU A 45 -0.93 -1.18 -8.87
C LEU A 45 -0.72 -0.60 -7.47
N ALA A 46 -1.67 -0.81 -6.55
CA ALA A 46 -1.57 -0.24 -5.20
C ALA A 46 -0.40 -0.83 -4.39
N PRO A 47 -0.22 -2.16 -4.25
CA PRO A 47 0.92 -2.71 -3.54
C PRO A 47 2.26 -2.38 -4.20
N LEU A 48 2.38 -2.42 -5.53
CA LEU A 48 3.61 -2.03 -6.22
C LEU A 48 3.91 -0.54 -6.04
N GLY A 49 2.89 0.32 -6.10
CA GLY A 49 3.04 1.74 -5.81
C GLY A 49 3.47 2.02 -4.37
N ALA A 50 3.01 1.21 -3.40
CA ALA A 50 3.46 1.31 -2.02
C ALA A 50 4.94 0.92 -1.87
N LEU A 51 5.40 -0.15 -2.54
CA LEU A 51 6.81 -0.55 -2.53
C LEU A 51 7.69 0.52 -3.17
N GLY A 52 7.36 0.96 -4.39
CA GLY A 52 8.12 1.95 -5.16
C GLY A 52 7.72 3.40 -4.87
N CYS A 53 7.22 3.71 -3.68
CA CYS A 53 6.61 5.01 -3.40
C CYS A 53 7.56 6.22 -3.46
N GLN A 54 8.88 6.00 -3.50
CA GLN A 54 9.87 7.08 -3.70
C GLN A 54 10.16 7.37 -5.18
N LEU A 55 9.52 6.64 -6.11
CA LEU A 55 9.49 7.04 -7.52
C LEU A 55 8.54 8.21 -7.72
N GLU A 56 8.92 9.14 -8.57
CA GLU A 56 8.08 10.26 -9.03
C GLU A 56 8.26 10.44 -10.54
N ALA A 57 7.20 10.86 -11.20
CA ALA A 57 7.24 11.23 -12.60
C ALA A 57 6.53 12.56 -12.81
N GLU A 58 7.00 13.36 -13.77
CA GLU A 58 6.30 14.56 -14.19
C GLU A 58 5.06 14.16 -14.98
N TYR A 59 3.89 14.61 -14.52
CA TYR A 59 2.62 14.37 -15.18
C TYR A 59 2.37 15.43 -16.27
N LEU A 60 1.32 15.24 -17.08
CA LEU A 60 0.99 16.11 -18.23
C LEU A 60 0.77 17.58 -17.89
N ASP A 61 0.44 17.90 -16.65
CA ASP A 61 0.25 19.26 -16.12
C ASP A 61 1.53 19.88 -15.56
N GLY A 62 2.66 19.14 -15.59
CA GLY A 62 3.95 19.55 -15.05
C GLY A 62 4.13 19.27 -13.55
N ASP A 63 3.14 18.71 -12.88
CA ASP A 63 3.24 18.35 -11.48
C ASP A 63 3.92 16.97 -11.30
N MET A 64 4.74 16.85 -10.25
CA MET A 64 5.39 15.60 -9.89
C MET A 64 4.40 14.67 -9.19
N GLN A 65 4.18 13.50 -9.76
CA GLN A 65 3.26 12.48 -9.25
C GLN A 65 4.02 11.25 -8.77
N SER A 66 3.66 10.77 -7.58
CA SER A 66 4.12 9.46 -7.05
C SER A 66 3.10 8.37 -7.39
N PRO A 67 3.50 7.08 -7.45
CA PRO A 67 2.63 5.97 -7.80
C PRO A 67 1.69 5.58 -6.64
N LEU A 68 0.88 6.53 -6.17
CA LEU A 68 -0.04 6.33 -5.05
C LEU A 68 -1.41 5.88 -5.59
N PHE A 69 -1.63 4.57 -5.62
CA PHE A 69 -2.87 3.99 -6.13
C PHE A 69 -3.80 3.51 -5.01
N GLN A 70 -5.10 3.66 -5.23
CA GLN A 70 -6.16 3.15 -4.35
C GLN A 70 -7.07 2.24 -5.17
N SER A 71 -6.86 0.93 -5.07
CA SER A 71 -7.53 -0.11 -5.86
C SER A 71 -8.64 -0.79 -5.05
N ASN A 72 -9.83 -0.88 -5.63
CA ASN A 72 -10.99 -1.51 -5.01
C ASN A 72 -11.50 -2.64 -5.89
N VAL A 73 -11.37 -3.89 -5.44
CA VAL A 73 -11.91 -5.06 -6.13
C VAL A 73 -13.37 -5.26 -5.73
N VAL A 74 -14.26 -4.95 -6.65
CA VAL A 74 -15.72 -4.98 -6.47
C VAL A 74 -16.26 -6.28 -7.04
N ALA A 75 -16.82 -7.13 -6.19
CA ALA A 75 -17.37 -8.41 -6.61
C ALA A 75 -18.57 -8.85 -5.77
N PRO A 76 -19.57 -9.50 -6.36
CA PRO A 76 -20.60 -10.20 -5.62
C PRO A 76 -20.01 -11.25 -4.67
N GLN A 77 -20.83 -11.79 -3.78
CA GLN A 77 -20.41 -12.92 -2.96
C GLN A 77 -20.06 -14.12 -3.84
N ALA A 78 -19.11 -14.93 -3.40
CA ALA A 78 -18.63 -16.12 -4.10
C ALA A 78 -17.99 -15.92 -5.50
N SER A 79 -17.67 -14.70 -5.91
CA SER A 79 -17.04 -14.38 -7.21
C SER A 79 -15.50 -14.49 -7.22
N GLY A 80 -14.90 -15.09 -6.21
CA GLY A 80 -13.44 -15.36 -6.18
C GLY A 80 -12.57 -14.19 -5.73
N LYS A 81 -13.12 -13.10 -5.19
CA LYS A 81 -12.38 -11.90 -4.74
C LYS A 81 -11.22 -12.20 -3.77
N GLY A 82 -11.33 -13.20 -2.90
CA GLY A 82 -10.25 -13.57 -1.98
C GLY A 82 -8.96 -14.09 -2.65
N LYS A 83 -8.98 -14.33 -3.97
CA LYS A 83 -7.74 -14.58 -4.74
C LYS A 83 -6.96 -13.30 -4.99
N PHE A 84 -7.67 -12.19 -5.14
CA PHE A 84 -7.06 -10.87 -5.31
C PHE A 84 -6.44 -10.37 -4.00
N GLY A 85 -7.09 -10.61 -2.83
CA GLY A 85 -6.49 -10.35 -1.53
C GLY A 85 -5.16 -11.07 -1.37
N ARG A 86 -5.13 -12.39 -1.63
CA ARG A 86 -3.88 -13.18 -1.59
C ARG A 86 -2.81 -12.71 -2.59
N LEU A 87 -3.22 -12.19 -3.76
CA LEU A 87 -2.28 -11.57 -4.69
C LEU A 87 -1.66 -10.32 -4.08
N VAL A 88 -2.45 -9.45 -3.48
CA VAL A 88 -1.98 -8.24 -2.79
C VAL A 88 -1.06 -8.59 -1.64
N GLU A 89 -1.43 -9.53 -0.75
CA GLU A 89 -0.58 -10.03 0.34
C GLU A 89 0.78 -10.52 -0.19
N ARG A 90 0.76 -11.32 -1.27
CA ARG A 90 1.99 -11.80 -1.89
C ARG A 90 2.92 -10.66 -2.35
N LEU A 91 2.34 -9.58 -2.91
CA LEU A 91 3.10 -8.43 -3.38
C LEU A 91 3.66 -7.57 -2.25
N LEU A 92 3.02 -7.59 -1.08
CA LEU A 92 3.46 -6.86 0.10
C LEU A 92 4.50 -7.61 0.93
N SER A 93 4.83 -8.87 0.57
CA SER A 93 5.78 -9.69 1.33
C SER A 93 7.14 -9.03 1.62
N PRO A 94 7.75 -8.22 0.72
CA PRO A 94 8.98 -7.51 1.08
C PRO A 94 8.78 -6.45 2.18
N MET A 95 7.64 -5.75 2.14
CA MET A 95 7.32 -4.74 3.16
C MET A 95 7.12 -5.39 4.54
N GLU A 96 6.33 -6.46 4.60
CA GLU A 96 6.09 -7.21 5.84
C GLU A 96 7.39 -7.78 6.42
N ARG A 97 8.24 -8.34 5.57
CA ARG A 97 9.55 -8.88 5.96
C ARG A 97 10.47 -7.80 6.52
N THR A 98 10.55 -6.65 5.86
CA THR A 98 11.35 -5.52 6.34
C THR A 98 10.85 -4.99 7.68
N GLU A 99 9.54 -4.88 7.89
CA GLU A 99 8.95 -4.46 9.16
C GLU A 99 9.22 -5.47 10.28
N GLU A 100 9.22 -6.76 9.97
CA GLU A 100 9.59 -7.83 10.90
C GLU A 100 11.08 -7.74 11.29
N GLU A 101 11.98 -7.57 10.32
CA GLU A 101 13.41 -7.39 10.58
C GLU A 101 13.69 -6.14 11.43
N MET A 102 13.00 -5.02 11.15
CA MET A 102 13.09 -3.81 11.97
C MET A 102 12.68 -4.07 13.42
N ARG A 103 11.60 -4.80 13.62
CA ARG A 103 11.11 -5.16 14.95
C ARG A 103 12.12 -6.02 15.70
N GLN A 104 12.67 -7.04 15.03
CA GLN A 104 13.72 -7.90 15.60
C GLN A 104 15.00 -7.12 15.94
N ALA A 105 15.39 -6.15 15.11
CA ALA A 105 16.55 -5.29 15.39
C ALA A 105 16.33 -4.43 16.64
N VAL A 106 15.11 -3.91 16.86
CA VAL A 106 14.77 -3.16 18.08
C VAL A 106 14.74 -4.08 19.30
N GLU A 107 14.20 -5.29 19.20
CA GLU A 107 14.22 -6.28 20.29
C GLU A 107 15.66 -6.59 20.70
N ALA A 108 16.53 -6.89 19.74
CA ALA A 108 17.95 -7.13 20.00
C ALA A 108 18.69 -5.91 20.59
N TYR A 109 18.30 -4.69 20.20
CA TYR A 109 18.82 -3.46 20.82
C TYR A 109 18.37 -3.35 22.29
N LEU A 110 17.09 -3.62 22.56
CA LEU A 110 16.56 -3.53 23.93
C LEU A 110 17.21 -4.56 24.86
N GLU A 111 17.43 -5.79 24.39
CA GLU A 111 18.16 -6.83 25.15
C GLU A 111 19.59 -6.37 25.47
N ARG A 112 20.39 -5.94 24.48
CA ARG A 112 21.75 -5.40 24.70
C ARG A 112 21.76 -4.23 25.68
N ARG A 113 20.77 -3.34 25.57
CA ARG A 113 20.63 -2.21 26.47
C ARG A 113 20.34 -2.63 27.92
N GLU A 114 19.47 -3.62 28.11
CA GLU A 114 19.13 -4.16 29.41
C GLU A 114 20.35 -4.85 30.06
N GLU A 115 21.02 -5.73 29.34
CA GLU A 115 22.26 -6.39 29.78
C GLU A 115 23.34 -5.37 30.20
N TYR A 116 23.53 -4.29 29.42
CA TYR A 116 24.49 -3.24 29.77
C TYR A 116 24.07 -2.50 31.04
N LEU A 117 22.80 -2.20 31.22
CA LEU A 117 22.29 -1.51 32.42
C LEU A 117 22.29 -2.39 33.67
N GLU A 118 22.22 -3.70 33.55
CA GLU A 118 22.43 -4.61 34.67
C GLU A 118 23.85 -4.51 35.23
N VAL A 119 24.85 -4.39 34.36
CA VAL A 119 26.25 -4.23 34.74
C VAL A 119 26.58 -2.79 35.17
N CYS A 120 25.99 -1.80 34.49
CA CYS A 120 26.22 -0.38 34.69
C CYS A 120 24.92 0.39 35.02
N PRO A 121 24.31 0.19 36.23
CA PRO A 121 22.97 0.74 36.54
C PRO A 121 22.88 2.27 36.57
N LYS A 122 24.01 2.97 36.63
CA LYS A 122 24.08 4.42 36.71
C LYS A 122 24.60 5.05 35.41
N ALA A 123 24.69 4.27 34.33
CA ALA A 123 25.17 4.75 33.05
C ALA A 123 24.29 5.90 32.52
N THR A 124 24.92 6.91 32.00
CA THR A 124 24.25 8.02 31.31
C THR A 124 23.72 7.55 29.95
N ARG A 125 22.80 8.33 29.35
CA ARG A 125 22.29 8.04 28.00
C ARG A 125 23.40 7.98 26.95
N GLN A 126 24.44 8.80 27.11
CA GLN A 126 25.58 8.81 26.20
C GLN A 126 26.41 7.54 26.31
N GLU A 127 26.75 7.11 27.53
CA GLU A 127 27.49 5.86 27.77
C GLU A 127 26.71 4.63 27.24
N VAL A 128 25.39 4.61 27.43
CA VAL A 128 24.54 3.56 26.84
C VAL A 128 24.63 3.59 25.31
N ALA A 129 24.49 4.75 24.68
CA ALA A 129 24.55 4.86 23.22
C ALA A 129 25.93 4.47 22.65
N GLU A 130 27.02 4.77 23.37
CA GLU A 130 28.37 4.37 22.98
C GLU A 130 28.59 2.85 23.13
N ALA A 131 27.97 2.22 24.12
CA ALA A 131 28.15 0.80 24.41
C ALA A 131 27.28 -0.13 23.56
N VAL A 132 26.01 0.25 23.26
CA VAL A 132 25.04 -0.62 22.59
C VAL A 132 24.60 -0.10 21.21
N GLY A 133 25.09 1.07 20.81
CA GLY A 133 24.77 1.73 19.56
C GLY A 133 23.47 2.55 19.60
N PRO A 134 23.10 3.18 18.48
CA PRO A 134 21.83 3.89 18.34
C PRO A 134 20.66 2.90 18.29
N MET A 135 19.49 3.38 18.67
CA MET A 135 18.25 2.62 18.47
C MET A 135 17.96 2.48 16.97
N PRO A 136 17.76 1.25 16.46
CA PRO A 136 17.45 1.05 15.04
C PRO A 136 16.15 1.72 14.62
N LEU A 137 16.04 2.05 13.33
CA LEU A 137 14.80 2.54 12.74
C LEU A 137 13.72 1.45 12.81
N CYS A 138 12.55 1.81 13.30
CA CYS A 138 11.40 0.89 13.34
C CYS A 138 10.09 1.67 13.17
N PHE A 139 9.31 1.26 12.20
CA PHE A 139 7.97 1.78 11.95
C PHE A 139 7.13 0.73 11.21
N THR A 140 5.82 0.92 11.14
CA THR A 140 4.94 0.14 10.27
C THR A 140 4.30 1.04 9.22
N ARG A 141 4.12 0.50 8.04
CA ARG A 141 3.40 1.11 6.92
C ARG A 141 2.02 0.50 6.71
N ASP A 142 1.74 -0.63 7.38
CA ASP A 142 0.42 -1.25 7.36
C ASP A 142 -0.57 -0.48 8.23
N LEU A 143 -1.67 -0.02 7.61
CA LEU A 143 -2.73 0.73 8.30
C LEU A 143 -3.73 -0.17 9.03
N GLY A 144 -3.76 -1.46 8.73
CA GLY A 144 -4.82 -2.35 9.21
C GLY A 144 -6.23 -1.90 8.77
N SER A 145 -7.23 -2.68 9.11
CA SER A 145 -8.63 -2.42 8.69
C SER A 145 -9.38 -1.40 9.58
N LYS A 146 -8.82 -1.07 10.74
CA LYS A 146 -9.43 -0.16 11.73
C LYS A 146 -8.40 0.84 12.22
N VAL A 147 -8.34 1.97 11.55
CA VAL A 147 -7.45 3.07 11.91
C VAL A 147 -8.28 4.31 12.24
N SER A 148 -7.90 5.03 13.31
CA SER A 148 -8.45 6.36 13.61
C SER A 148 -7.64 7.45 12.90
N THR A 149 -8.22 8.65 12.75
CA THR A 149 -7.51 9.79 12.17
C THR A 149 -6.21 10.12 12.92
N THR A 150 -6.22 10.05 14.24
CA THR A 150 -5.04 10.28 15.07
C THR A 150 -3.96 9.21 14.84
N ALA A 151 -4.35 7.94 14.85
CA ALA A 151 -3.41 6.84 14.59
C ALA A 151 -2.83 6.92 13.17
N LEU A 152 -3.65 7.29 12.17
CA LEU A 152 -3.18 7.49 10.81
C LEU A 152 -2.14 8.63 10.71
N MET A 153 -2.35 9.74 11.42
CA MET A 153 -1.37 10.84 11.48
C MET A 153 -0.08 10.42 12.17
N GLU A 154 -0.16 9.67 13.25
CA GLU A 154 0.99 9.16 13.99
C GLU A 154 1.81 8.19 13.12
N LEU A 155 1.17 7.21 12.50
CA LEU A 155 1.82 6.29 11.56
C LEU A 155 2.47 7.04 10.39
N THR A 156 1.77 8.05 9.82
CA THR A 156 2.34 8.88 8.75
C THR A 156 3.59 9.63 9.22
N SER A 157 3.59 10.16 10.44
CA SER A 157 4.75 10.90 10.97
C SER A 157 5.96 9.98 11.17
N HIS A 158 5.75 8.73 11.52
CA HIS A 158 6.79 7.73 11.73
C HIS A 158 7.26 7.06 10.44
N ALA A 159 6.46 7.09 9.38
CA ALA A 159 6.82 6.47 8.10
C ALA A 159 7.88 7.26 7.28
N HIS A 160 8.42 8.35 7.82
CA HIS A 160 9.52 9.14 7.23
C HIS A 160 9.29 9.55 5.76
N GLY A 161 8.04 9.78 5.37
CA GLY A 161 7.67 10.19 4.02
C GLY A 161 7.40 9.03 3.05
N LEU A 162 7.51 7.79 3.50
CA LEU A 162 7.05 6.62 2.74
C LEU A 162 5.52 6.56 2.68
N ALA A 163 4.98 5.89 1.69
CA ALA A 163 3.55 5.67 1.59
C ALA A 163 3.10 4.60 2.59
N LEU A 164 1.97 4.85 3.24
CA LEU A 164 1.26 3.86 4.02
C LEU A 164 0.42 2.98 3.10
N MET A 165 0.21 1.73 3.48
CA MET A 165 -0.59 0.76 2.73
C MET A 165 -1.75 0.26 3.57
N MET A 166 -2.95 0.25 2.99
CA MET A 166 -4.12 -0.41 3.55
C MET A 166 -4.51 -1.59 2.67
N SER A 167 -4.42 -2.80 3.22
CA SER A 167 -4.92 -4.01 2.60
C SER A 167 -6.13 -4.53 3.37
N ASN A 168 -7.24 -4.80 2.69
CA ASN A 168 -8.43 -5.35 3.34
C ASN A 168 -9.26 -6.22 2.39
N ASP A 169 -9.53 -7.44 2.80
CA ASP A 169 -10.35 -8.41 2.03
C ASP A 169 -11.85 -8.18 2.15
N GLU A 170 -12.29 -7.34 3.11
CA GLU A 170 -13.71 -7.08 3.37
C GLU A 170 -14.00 -5.60 3.65
N ALA A 171 -14.42 -4.87 2.62
CA ALA A 171 -14.82 -3.47 2.72
C ALA A 171 -15.93 -3.23 3.79
N ASP A 172 -16.79 -4.22 4.06
CA ASP A 172 -17.84 -4.11 5.07
C ASP A 172 -17.29 -3.81 6.47
N SER A 173 -16.11 -4.32 6.81
CA SER A 173 -15.44 -4.04 8.08
C SER A 173 -15.01 -2.58 8.22
N MET A 174 -14.76 -1.92 7.09
CA MET A 174 -14.29 -0.53 7.03
C MET A 174 -15.41 0.51 6.96
N VAL A 175 -16.61 0.12 6.52
CA VAL A 175 -17.74 1.06 6.33
C VAL A 175 -17.98 1.94 7.57
N LYS A 176 -17.88 1.37 8.77
CA LYS A 176 -18.10 2.11 10.01
C LYS A 176 -17.03 3.20 10.26
N SER A 177 -15.77 2.89 9.99
CA SER A 177 -14.66 3.84 10.14
C SER A 177 -14.69 4.91 9.06
N TRP A 178 -15.15 4.55 7.85
CA TRP A 178 -15.20 5.43 6.69
C TRP A 178 -16.29 6.50 6.77
N VAL A 179 -17.44 6.17 7.36
CA VAL A 179 -18.61 7.07 7.41
C VAL A 179 -18.93 7.63 8.80
N ASN A 180 -18.10 7.38 9.80
CA ASN A 180 -18.32 7.87 11.15
C ASN A 180 -17.76 9.29 11.28
N ARG A 181 -18.60 10.25 11.70
CA ARG A 181 -18.21 11.67 11.90
C ARG A 181 -16.96 11.87 12.77
N HIS A 182 -16.68 10.95 13.70
CA HIS A 182 -15.54 11.06 14.62
C HIS A 182 -14.29 10.34 14.13
N THR A 183 -14.42 9.44 13.14
CA THR A 183 -13.35 8.62 12.63
C THR A 183 -13.34 8.57 11.10
N ASP A 184 -13.96 9.57 10.46
CA ASP A 184 -14.00 9.67 9.02
C ASP A 184 -12.58 9.86 8.46
N ILE A 185 -12.09 8.83 7.81
CA ILE A 185 -10.77 8.81 7.19
C ILE A 185 -10.83 9.07 5.68
N SER A 186 -12.03 9.24 5.10
CA SER A 186 -12.21 9.40 3.66
C SER A 186 -11.46 10.62 3.09
N ASP A 187 -11.48 11.73 3.81
CA ASP A 187 -10.72 12.93 3.46
C ASP A 187 -9.20 12.69 3.48
N MET A 188 -8.71 11.92 4.45
CA MET A 188 -7.29 11.58 4.55
C MET A 188 -6.85 10.68 3.38
N PHE A 189 -7.70 9.74 2.97
CA PHE A 189 -7.44 8.91 1.78
C PHE A 189 -7.43 9.74 0.50
N ARG A 190 -8.37 10.67 0.35
CA ARG A 190 -8.40 11.61 -0.77
C ARG A 190 -7.13 12.45 -0.85
N ILE A 191 -6.72 13.05 0.28
CA ILE A 191 -5.50 13.86 0.37
C ILE A 191 -4.26 12.97 0.18
N GLY A 192 -4.28 11.76 0.72
CA GLY A 192 -3.18 10.81 0.65
C GLY A 192 -2.91 10.26 -0.75
N TRP A 193 -3.91 10.24 -1.62
CA TRP A 193 -3.76 9.89 -3.04
C TRP A 193 -2.97 11.00 -3.78
N ASP A 194 -3.24 12.26 -3.48
CA ASP A 194 -2.51 13.40 -4.04
C ASP A 194 -1.12 13.62 -3.39
N GLY A 195 -0.74 12.84 -2.39
CA GLY A 195 0.47 13.08 -1.59
C GLY A 195 0.41 14.41 -0.83
N GLY A 196 -0.78 14.85 -0.46
CA GLY A 196 -1.07 16.16 0.08
C GLY A 196 -0.80 16.30 1.57
N THR A 197 -1.03 17.50 2.10
CA THR A 197 -0.81 17.82 3.50
C THR A 197 -2.12 17.83 4.28
N TYR A 198 -2.15 17.05 5.36
CA TYR A 198 -3.22 17.09 6.35
C TYR A 198 -2.77 17.80 7.62
N LYS A 199 -3.65 18.62 8.22
CA LYS A 199 -3.38 19.35 9.46
C LYS A 199 -4.47 19.04 10.47
N GLN A 200 -4.07 18.70 11.69
CA GLN A 200 -4.98 18.52 12.81
C GLN A 200 -4.48 19.29 14.03
N HIS A 201 -5.38 20.04 14.64
CA HIS A 201 -5.13 20.71 15.90
C HIS A 201 -6.06 20.14 16.96
N MET A 202 -5.49 19.61 18.02
CA MET A 202 -6.23 19.07 19.17
C MET A 202 -6.24 20.10 20.29
N ALA A 203 -7.40 20.32 20.88
CA ALA A 203 -7.58 21.33 21.95
C ALA A 203 -7.04 20.86 23.31
N THR A 204 -6.67 19.58 23.46
CA THR A 204 -6.23 19.01 24.74
C THR A 204 -4.75 18.64 24.70
N MET A 205 -4.02 18.96 25.79
CA MET A 205 -2.60 18.63 25.94
C MET A 205 -2.32 17.10 26.02
N SER A 206 -3.36 16.29 26.21
CA SER A 206 -3.27 14.81 26.21
C SER A 206 -3.43 14.20 24.82
N ALA A 207 -3.54 14.99 23.76
CA ALA A 207 -3.63 14.49 22.40
C ALA A 207 -2.30 13.84 21.98
N THR A 208 -2.39 12.63 21.47
CA THR A 208 -1.24 11.85 21.03
C THR A 208 -0.53 12.51 19.85
N PHE A 209 -1.28 13.22 19.00
CA PHE A 209 -0.72 13.94 17.87
C PHE A 209 -1.50 15.24 17.58
N SER A 210 -0.77 16.34 17.45
CA SER A 210 -1.29 17.61 16.93
C SER A 210 -0.24 18.22 16.01
N GLY A 211 -0.59 18.48 14.77
CA GLY A 211 0.37 19.02 13.83
C GLY A 211 -0.01 18.87 12.36
N LYS A 212 1.02 18.81 11.52
CA LYS A 212 0.95 18.74 10.06
C LYS A 212 1.72 17.53 9.58
N VAL A 213 1.07 16.70 8.76
CA VAL A 213 1.72 15.55 8.11
C VAL A 213 1.47 15.57 6.61
N ARG A 214 2.40 15.05 5.83
CA ARG A 214 2.21 14.79 4.40
C ARG A 214 1.70 13.37 4.25
N LEU A 215 0.44 13.23 3.88
CA LEU A 215 -0.20 11.93 3.66
C LEU A 215 0.22 11.37 2.30
N ARG A 216 0.58 10.09 2.31
CA ARG A 216 0.83 9.28 1.11
C ARG A 216 0.22 7.91 1.38
N ILE A 217 -0.87 7.57 0.69
CA ILE A 217 -1.66 6.39 1.01
C ILE A 217 -1.94 5.58 -0.25
N CYS A 218 -1.53 4.32 -0.24
CA CYS A 218 -1.98 3.30 -1.17
C CYS A 218 -3.03 2.42 -0.49
N SER A 219 -3.99 1.89 -1.24
CA SER A 219 -4.95 0.94 -0.69
C SER A 219 -5.37 -0.13 -1.70
N ALA A 220 -5.55 -1.35 -1.22
CA ALA A 220 -6.12 -2.46 -1.97
C ALA A 220 -7.25 -3.09 -1.14
N ILE A 221 -8.49 -2.81 -1.53
CA ILE A 221 -9.66 -3.19 -0.75
C ILE A 221 -10.55 -4.10 -1.59
N CYS A 222 -10.93 -5.25 -1.06
CA CYS A 222 -11.91 -6.14 -1.68
C CYS A 222 -13.27 -5.99 -1.00
N GLY A 223 -14.34 -5.96 -1.77
CA GLY A 223 -15.67 -5.82 -1.18
C GLY A 223 -16.81 -6.10 -2.12
N THR A 224 -18.02 -6.09 -1.54
CA THR A 224 -19.25 -6.19 -2.31
C THR A 224 -19.66 -4.83 -2.87
N PRO A 225 -20.45 -4.79 -3.98
CA PRO A 225 -20.96 -3.53 -4.50
C PRO A 225 -21.70 -2.70 -3.44
N ASN A 226 -22.45 -3.36 -2.56
CA ASN A 226 -23.20 -2.70 -1.49
C ASN A 226 -22.27 -2.08 -0.43
N ALA A 227 -21.14 -2.71 -0.10
CA ALA A 227 -20.17 -2.15 0.83
C ALA A 227 -19.57 -0.86 0.26
N PHE A 228 -19.13 -0.88 -0.99
CA PHE A 228 -18.57 0.31 -1.64
C PHE A 228 -19.60 1.43 -1.83
N GLN A 229 -20.85 1.11 -2.18
CA GLN A 229 -21.93 2.11 -2.22
C GLN A 229 -22.15 2.78 -0.86
N ARG A 230 -21.95 2.06 0.25
CA ARG A 230 -22.05 2.66 1.59
C ARG A 230 -20.82 3.51 1.94
N MET A 231 -19.61 3.11 1.49
CA MET A 231 -18.39 3.87 1.69
C MET A 231 -18.39 5.18 0.90
N PHE A 232 -18.82 5.13 -0.36
CA PHE A 232 -18.77 6.26 -1.30
C PHE A 232 -20.17 6.83 -1.60
N LYS A 233 -20.99 7.02 -0.55
CA LYS A 233 -22.37 7.54 -0.70
C LYS A 233 -22.41 8.94 -1.30
N ASP A 234 -21.43 9.74 -0.96
CA ASP A 234 -21.28 11.12 -1.44
C ASP A 234 -20.23 11.16 -2.56
N ASN A 235 -20.70 11.00 -3.80
CA ASN A 235 -19.83 11.04 -4.98
C ASN A 235 -19.25 12.43 -5.26
N GLU A 236 -19.78 13.49 -4.61
CA GLU A 236 -19.32 14.88 -4.81
C GLU A 236 -18.08 15.20 -3.95
N CYS A 237 -17.79 14.42 -2.91
CA CYS A 237 -16.63 14.65 -2.05
C CYS A 237 -15.27 14.40 -2.72
N GLY A 238 -15.23 13.91 -3.96
CA GLY A 238 -14.01 13.64 -4.71
C GLY A 238 -13.22 12.40 -4.25
N ALA A 239 -13.69 11.69 -3.22
CA ALA A 239 -13.04 10.46 -2.77
C ALA A 239 -13.18 9.34 -3.80
N ALA A 240 -14.36 9.18 -4.40
CA ALA A 240 -14.61 8.15 -5.40
C ALA A 240 -13.82 8.35 -6.70
N SER A 241 -13.58 9.60 -7.13
CA SER A 241 -12.85 9.91 -8.35
C SER A 241 -11.34 9.56 -8.28
N ARG A 242 -10.81 9.33 -7.09
CA ARG A 242 -9.43 8.93 -6.83
C ARG A 242 -9.28 7.43 -6.58
N GLN A 243 -10.37 6.68 -6.74
CA GLN A 243 -10.39 5.23 -6.55
C GLN A 243 -10.45 4.50 -7.87
N LEU A 244 -9.65 3.46 -8.00
CA LEU A 244 -9.73 2.53 -9.11
C LEU A 244 -10.71 1.40 -8.75
N PHE A 245 -11.88 1.35 -9.39
CA PHE A 245 -12.86 0.31 -9.16
C PHE A 245 -12.70 -0.82 -10.19
N ILE A 246 -12.34 -1.98 -9.71
CA ILE A 246 -12.03 -3.19 -10.48
C ILE A 246 -13.22 -4.16 -10.32
N HIS A 247 -14.08 -4.21 -11.31
CA HIS A 247 -15.25 -5.07 -11.27
C HIS A 247 -14.93 -6.49 -11.70
N LEU A 248 -15.26 -7.47 -10.86
CA LEU A 248 -15.27 -8.88 -11.25
C LEU A 248 -16.66 -9.27 -11.75
N PRO A 249 -16.74 -10.20 -12.73
CA PRO A 249 -18.02 -10.73 -13.19
C PRO A 249 -18.72 -11.48 -12.04
N ASP A 250 -20.05 -11.54 -12.12
CA ASP A 250 -20.85 -12.39 -11.25
C ASP A 250 -20.64 -13.85 -11.64
N MET A 251 -20.03 -14.60 -10.75
CA MET A 251 -19.75 -16.03 -10.93
C MET A 251 -20.73 -16.92 -10.14
N MET A 252 -21.88 -16.36 -9.71
CA MET A 252 -22.89 -17.12 -8.96
C MET A 252 -23.35 -18.31 -9.81
N PHE A 253 -23.28 -19.50 -9.24
CA PHE A 253 -23.58 -20.79 -9.88
C PHE A 253 -22.59 -21.25 -10.95
N GLU A 254 -21.53 -20.50 -11.23
CA GLU A 254 -20.46 -20.92 -12.11
C GLU A 254 -19.25 -21.49 -11.34
N ARG A 255 -18.51 -22.39 -12.00
CA ARG A 255 -17.26 -22.87 -11.42
C ARG A 255 -16.21 -21.79 -11.50
N LEU A 256 -15.69 -21.37 -10.34
CA LEU A 256 -14.58 -20.42 -10.29
C LEU A 256 -13.38 -20.96 -11.08
N PRO A 257 -12.80 -20.15 -11.97
CA PRO A 257 -11.62 -20.57 -12.73
C PRO A 257 -10.41 -20.74 -11.81
N LYS A 258 -9.55 -21.70 -12.17
CA LYS A 258 -8.38 -22.00 -11.37
C LYS A 258 -7.25 -21.02 -11.73
N TRP A 259 -6.67 -20.42 -10.70
CA TRP A 259 -5.42 -19.70 -10.84
C TRP A 259 -4.26 -20.70 -11.02
N ARG A 260 -3.33 -20.39 -11.91
CA ARG A 260 -2.10 -21.16 -12.10
C ARG A 260 -1.21 -21.01 -10.86
N LYS A 261 -0.51 -22.06 -10.50
CA LYS A 261 0.59 -21.95 -9.54
C LYS A 261 1.84 -21.50 -10.30
N LEU A 262 2.58 -20.58 -9.73
CA LEU A 262 3.90 -20.24 -10.22
C LEU A 262 4.86 -21.41 -9.98
N SER A 263 5.82 -21.60 -10.87
CA SER A 263 6.95 -22.49 -10.63
C SER A 263 7.92 -21.86 -9.62
N SER A 264 8.80 -22.66 -9.02
CA SER A 264 9.81 -22.14 -8.08
C SER A 264 10.68 -21.04 -8.69
N ALA A 265 11.07 -21.19 -9.95
CA ALA A 265 11.87 -20.19 -10.66
C ALA A 265 11.09 -18.86 -10.88
N GLU A 266 9.79 -18.94 -11.20
CA GLU A 266 8.95 -17.75 -11.32
C GLU A 266 8.72 -17.07 -9.95
N GLU A 267 8.54 -17.85 -8.88
CA GLU A 267 8.44 -17.32 -7.51
C GLU A 267 9.71 -16.59 -7.08
N GLU A 268 10.89 -17.20 -7.32
CA GLU A 268 12.19 -16.59 -7.02
C GLU A 268 12.41 -15.30 -7.83
N ALA A 269 12.11 -15.33 -9.14
CA ALA A 269 12.24 -14.14 -9.99
C ALA A 269 11.29 -13.02 -9.56
N LEU A 270 10.05 -13.34 -9.19
CA LEU A 270 9.07 -12.39 -8.68
C LEU A 270 9.58 -11.77 -7.37
N GLU A 271 10.04 -12.59 -6.43
CA GLU A 271 10.54 -12.16 -5.14
C GLU A 271 11.73 -11.19 -5.29
N ALA A 272 12.70 -11.54 -6.17
CA ALA A 272 13.85 -10.68 -6.46
C ALA A 272 13.41 -9.30 -6.99
N ARG A 273 12.45 -9.27 -7.91
CA ARG A 273 11.94 -8.02 -8.48
C ARG A 273 11.15 -7.18 -7.49
N LEU A 274 10.36 -7.81 -6.61
CA LEU A 274 9.65 -7.10 -5.54
C LEU A 274 10.63 -6.51 -4.53
N GLN A 275 11.70 -7.24 -4.21
CA GLN A 275 12.76 -6.76 -3.35
C GLN A 275 13.48 -5.55 -3.96
N GLU A 276 13.89 -5.63 -5.22
CA GLU A 276 14.50 -4.50 -5.96
C GLU A 276 13.59 -3.26 -5.95
N LEU A 277 12.27 -3.44 -6.16
CA LEU A 277 11.31 -2.34 -6.13
C LEU A 277 11.18 -1.74 -4.72
N SER A 278 11.18 -2.57 -3.68
CA SER A 278 11.13 -2.12 -2.29
C SER A 278 12.37 -1.30 -1.92
N GLU A 279 13.55 -1.70 -2.41
CA GLU A 279 14.83 -1.04 -2.16
C GLU A 279 14.95 0.33 -2.83
N VAL A 280 14.11 0.65 -3.81
CA VAL A 280 13.99 2.01 -4.34
C VAL A 280 13.49 2.99 -3.26
N SER A 281 12.70 2.50 -2.32
CA SER A 281 12.11 3.33 -1.27
C SER A 281 12.83 3.22 0.07
N LEU A 282 13.36 2.04 0.40
CA LEU A 282 13.94 1.75 1.70
C LEU A 282 15.12 0.80 1.57
N GLU A 283 16.31 1.30 1.83
CA GLU A 283 17.57 0.55 1.74
C GLU A 283 17.94 -0.07 3.08
N ARG A 284 18.29 -1.35 3.06
CA ARG A 284 18.87 -2.06 4.18
C ARG A 284 20.38 -1.86 4.20
N VAL A 285 20.93 -1.42 5.31
CA VAL A 285 22.35 -1.17 5.50
C VAL A 285 22.88 -2.01 6.66
N GLU A 286 24.01 -2.69 6.47
CA GLU A 286 24.66 -3.43 7.55
C GLU A 286 25.49 -2.46 8.42
N GLY A 287 25.07 -2.30 9.66
CA GLY A 287 25.74 -1.50 10.66
C GLY A 287 26.60 -2.33 11.63
N ALA A 288 27.41 -1.66 12.43
CA ALA A 288 28.24 -2.31 13.45
C ALA A 288 27.43 -3.07 14.52
N TRP A 289 26.16 -2.71 14.69
CA TRP A 289 25.24 -3.23 15.70
C TRP A 289 24.12 -4.10 15.13
N GLY A 290 24.19 -4.45 13.87
CA GLY A 290 23.19 -5.19 13.11
C GLY A 290 22.60 -4.37 11.97
N PRO A 291 21.54 -4.88 11.33
CA PRO A 291 20.92 -4.21 10.21
C PRO A 291 20.22 -2.91 10.65
N ASP A 292 20.28 -1.91 9.80
CA ASP A 292 19.56 -0.66 9.90
C ASP A 292 18.94 -0.33 8.54
N TRP A 293 18.00 0.63 8.49
CA TRP A 293 17.29 1.00 7.28
C TRP A 293 17.34 2.49 7.05
N HIS A 294 17.54 2.85 5.78
CA HIS A 294 17.60 4.24 5.36
C HIS A 294 16.51 4.50 4.32
N VAL A 295 15.62 5.45 4.62
CA VAL A 295 14.63 5.91 3.64
C VAL A 295 15.38 6.66 2.54
N ARG A 296 15.21 6.20 1.31
CA ARG A 296 15.85 6.81 0.15
C ARG A 296 15.20 8.13 -0.23
N GLU A 297 15.98 8.99 -0.87
CA GLU A 297 15.46 10.17 -1.52
C GLU A 297 14.54 9.79 -2.69
N ARG A 298 13.73 10.74 -3.14
CA ARG A 298 12.84 10.53 -4.27
C ARG A 298 13.62 10.49 -5.57
N HIS A 299 13.24 9.56 -6.43
CA HIS A 299 13.80 9.39 -7.75
C HIS A 299 12.81 9.84 -8.80
N VAL A 300 13.18 10.84 -9.58
CA VAL A 300 12.41 11.28 -10.75
C VAL A 300 12.69 10.33 -11.90
N MET A 301 11.62 9.69 -12.41
CA MET A 301 11.71 8.83 -13.58
C MET A 301 11.73 9.68 -14.84
N ASP A 302 12.65 9.37 -15.74
CA ASP A 302 12.65 9.93 -17.10
C ASP A 302 11.59 9.20 -17.94
N LEU A 303 10.46 9.87 -18.15
CA LEU A 303 9.36 9.31 -18.94
C LEU A 303 9.72 9.16 -20.42
N ASP A 304 10.62 9.97 -20.95
CA ASP A 304 11.08 9.82 -22.34
C ASP A 304 11.85 8.51 -22.51
N TYR A 305 12.68 8.15 -21.52
CA TYR A 305 13.34 6.85 -21.50
C TYR A 305 12.35 5.69 -21.36
N VAL A 306 11.33 5.83 -20.52
CA VAL A 306 10.29 4.82 -20.33
C VAL A 306 9.47 4.66 -21.62
N ASN A 307 9.05 5.76 -22.24
CA ASN A 307 8.27 5.76 -23.48
C ASN A 307 9.08 5.15 -24.63
N ALA A 308 10.36 5.49 -24.77
CA ALA A 308 11.23 4.90 -25.80
C ALA A 308 11.34 3.36 -25.67
N ARG A 309 11.34 2.84 -24.46
CA ARG A 309 11.37 1.37 -24.21
C ARG A 309 10.03 0.67 -24.42
N LEU A 310 8.93 1.41 -24.43
CA LEU A 310 7.61 0.86 -24.76
C LEU A 310 7.37 0.82 -26.28
N GLU A 311 8.16 1.57 -27.06
CA GLU A 311 8.12 1.59 -28.53
C GLU A 311 9.06 0.53 -29.16
N GLU A 312 10.02 -0.04 -28.41
CA GLU A 312 10.86 -1.18 -28.81
C GLU A 312 10.15 -2.52 -28.61
#